data_b3d11568842fab32a7afcf3bf8dcfd02
#
_entry.id   b3d11568842fab32a7afcf3bf8dcfd02
#
_cell.length_a   1.000
_cell.length_b   1.000
_cell.length_c   1.000
_cell.angle_alpha   90.00
_cell.angle_beta   90.00
_cell.angle_gamma   90.00
#
_symmetry.space_group_name_H-M   'P 1'
#
loop_
_entity.id
_entity.type
_entity.pdbx_description
1 polymer ?
#
loop_
_entity_poly.entity_id
_entity_poly.type
_entity_poly.pdbx_seq_one_letter_code
_entity_poly.pdbx_strand_id
1 'polypeptide(L)'
;MKIYSHYKYVFQMQFLRNAGFLIFMALMQILISIGIVIGFTYLMPSPDTHSILYLATGAPTIILIFTGLVILPQQVGTSKTDGFMEFMRTWPVNRSVILSADTTIWLLITIPGIVVASFIAHLLYQPGYDISWTIVPALLMIALTSIGVGYGLSYLLSPTTSLALSQVIVFGALMFSPVNFPMDRLPEWLQTLHEVLPIYSMAEVMRTSLASSTFDASLGNYINLLIWCVLGYGGAIYILNRK
;
A
#
# COMPACT_ATOMS: atom_id res chain seq x y z
N MET A 1 7.88 -29.08 8.06
CA MET A 1 9.32 -28.71 7.96
C MET A 1 9.72 -28.19 6.59
N LYS A 2 9.45 -28.86 5.46
CA LYS A 2 9.89 -28.42 4.11
C LYS A 2 9.39 -27.01 3.70
N ILE A 3 8.14 -26.64 3.97
CA ILE A 3 7.57 -25.34 3.57
C ILE A 3 8.28 -24.18 4.28
N TYR A 4 8.53 -24.28 5.58
CA TYR A 4 9.24 -23.27 6.35
C TYR A 4 10.68 -23.07 5.86
N SER A 5 11.40 -24.17 5.56
CA SER A 5 12.74 -24.08 4.98
C SER A 5 12.74 -23.39 3.62
N HIS A 6 11.77 -23.72 2.75
CA HIS A 6 11.64 -23.07 1.44
C HIS A 6 11.36 -21.57 1.59
N TYR A 7 10.44 -21.19 2.49
CA TYR A 7 10.14 -19.79 2.77
C TYR A 7 11.39 -19.02 3.22
N LYS A 8 12.12 -19.56 4.21
CA LYS A 8 13.32 -18.91 4.75
C LYS A 8 14.37 -18.66 3.67
N TYR A 9 14.68 -19.65 2.85
CA TYR A 9 15.69 -19.50 1.80
C TYR A 9 15.24 -18.58 0.68
N VAL A 10 13.98 -18.64 0.27
CA VAL A 10 13.42 -17.74 -0.74
C VAL A 10 13.44 -16.30 -0.23
N PHE A 11 13.01 -16.06 1.01
CA PHE A 11 13.06 -14.75 1.64
C PHE A 11 14.49 -14.20 1.70
N GLN A 12 15.45 -14.98 2.21
CA GLN A 12 16.84 -14.55 2.31
C GLN A 12 17.42 -14.21 0.94
N MET A 13 17.17 -15.03 -0.06
CA MET A 13 17.69 -14.81 -1.40
C MET A 13 17.09 -13.56 -2.04
N GLN A 14 15.77 -13.37 -1.99
CA GLN A 14 15.10 -12.18 -2.53
C GLN A 14 15.54 -10.92 -1.79
N PHE A 15 15.64 -10.98 -0.46
CA PHE A 15 16.10 -9.88 0.36
C PHE A 15 17.53 -9.45 0.01
N LEU A 16 18.47 -10.39 -0.01
CA LEU A 16 19.88 -10.11 -0.31
C LEU A 16 20.06 -9.62 -1.76
N ARG A 17 19.33 -10.21 -2.71
CA ARG A 17 19.37 -9.79 -4.11
C ARG A 17 18.96 -8.32 -4.28
N ASN A 18 17.95 -7.91 -3.54
CA ASN A 18 17.39 -6.58 -3.67
C ASN A 18 17.85 -5.60 -2.58
N ALA A 19 18.82 -5.97 -1.73
CA ALA A 19 19.17 -5.19 -0.55
C ALA A 19 19.47 -3.70 -0.84
N GLY A 20 20.25 -3.41 -1.88
CA GLY A 20 20.54 -2.03 -2.29
C GLY A 20 19.28 -1.26 -2.73
N PHE A 21 18.41 -1.91 -3.50
CA PHE A 21 17.13 -1.35 -3.91
C PHE A 21 16.20 -1.11 -2.70
N LEU A 22 16.15 -2.04 -1.75
CA LEU A 22 15.32 -1.94 -0.55
C LEU A 22 15.74 -0.76 0.34
N ILE A 23 17.05 -0.57 0.53
CA ILE A 23 17.61 0.58 1.28
C ILE A 23 17.23 1.90 0.56
N PHE A 24 17.44 1.96 -0.76
CA PHE A 24 17.07 3.13 -1.55
C PHE A 24 15.56 3.42 -1.45
N MET A 25 14.72 2.40 -1.54
CA MET A 25 13.26 2.55 -1.41
C MET A 25 12.84 3.03 -0.02
N ALA A 26 13.46 2.51 1.05
CA ALA A 26 13.20 2.98 2.41
C ALA A 26 13.52 4.48 2.56
N LEU A 27 14.66 4.94 2.01
CA LEU A 27 15.02 6.36 1.99
C LEU A 27 14.03 7.19 1.16
N MET A 28 13.63 6.71 0.00
CA MET A 28 12.62 7.38 -0.83
C MET A 28 11.28 7.49 -0.12
N GLN A 29 10.84 6.47 0.60
CA GLN A 29 9.61 6.53 1.39
C GLN A 29 9.68 7.57 2.51
N ILE A 30 10.81 7.72 3.17
CA ILE A 30 11.04 8.79 4.16
C ILE A 30 10.87 10.16 3.50
N LEU A 31 11.51 10.39 2.35
CA LEU A 31 11.38 11.65 1.61
C LEU A 31 9.95 11.92 1.14
N ILE A 32 9.27 10.91 0.62
CA ILE A 32 7.86 11.01 0.20
C ILE A 32 6.97 11.34 1.39
N SER A 33 7.19 10.69 2.55
CA SER A 33 6.44 10.94 3.78
C SER A 33 6.56 12.40 4.24
N ILE A 34 7.79 12.92 4.24
CA ILE A 34 8.07 14.32 4.56
C ILE A 34 7.34 15.25 3.58
N GLY A 35 7.47 14.95 2.28
CA GLY A 35 6.84 15.72 1.21
C GLY A 35 5.32 15.76 1.31
N ILE A 36 4.68 14.62 1.62
CA ILE A 36 3.23 14.55 1.79
C ILE A 36 2.79 15.36 3.01
N VAL A 37 3.36 15.10 4.18
CA VAL A 37 2.92 15.75 5.43
C VAL A 37 3.13 17.26 5.36
N ILE A 38 4.30 17.72 4.94
CA ILE A 38 4.63 19.15 4.87
C ILE A 38 3.99 19.79 3.65
N GLY A 39 4.08 19.16 2.47
CA GLY A 39 3.62 19.73 1.20
C GLY A 39 2.11 19.97 1.17
N PHE A 40 1.32 19.00 1.61
CA PHE A 40 -0.14 19.16 1.65
C PHE A 40 -0.60 20.24 2.62
N THR A 41 0.12 20.46 3.72
CA THR A 41 -0.23 21.52 4.67
C THR A 41 -0.12 22.91 4.05
N TYR A 42 0.88 23.13 3.20
CA TYR A 42 1.00 24.41 2.47
C TYR A 42 -0.09 24.63 1.41
N LEU A 43 -0.76 23.57 0.98
CA LEU A 43 -1.89 23.66 0.03
C LEU A 43 -3.23 23.95 0.72
N MET A 44 -3.28 23.88 2.05
CA MET A 44 -4.50 24.15 2.82
C MET A 44 -4.48 25.61 3.34
N PRO A 45 -5.35 26.49 2.85
CA PRO A 45 -5.51 27.81 3.44
C PRO A 45 -6.18 27.64 4.81
N SER A 46 -5.48 27.98 5.88
CA SER A 46 -5.96 27.93 7.28
C SER A 46 -6.43 26.52 7.71
N PRO A 47 -5.51 25.56 7.87
CA PRO A 47 -5.87 24.21 8.28
C PRO A 47 -6.45 24.21 9.69
N ASP A 48 -7.72 23.83 9.82
CA ASP A 48 -8.35 23.53 11.09
C ASP A 48 -7.88 22.16 11.63
N THR A 49 -8.13 21.92 12.91
CA THR A 49 -7.72 20.69 13.60
C THR A 49 -8.23 19.43 12.88
N HIS A 50 -9.44 19.48 12.33
CA HIS A 50 -10.05 18.36 11.63
C HIS A 50 -9.35 18.07 10.30
N SER A 51 -9.04 19.10 9.51
CA SER A 51 -8.27 18.96 8.26
C SER A 51 -6.85 18.45 8.49
N ILE A 52 -6.20 18.90 9.57
CA ILE A 52 -4.89 18.39 9.99
C ILE A 52 -4.98 16.89 10.34
N LEU A 53 -6.03 16.48 11.05
CA LEU A 53 -6.21 15.07 11.42
C LEU A 53 -6.46 14.19 10.18
N TYR A 54 -7.22 14.67 9.18
CA TYR A 54 -7.38 13.98 7.89
C TYR A 54 -6.05 13.79 7.17
N LEU A 55 -5.24 14.84 7.09
CA LEU A 55 -3.91 14.78 6.47
C LEU A 55 -2.98 13.82 7.21
N ALA A 56 -2.93 13.94 8.53
CA ALA A 56 -2.04 13.14 9.38
C ALA A 56 -2.36 11.64 9.33
N THR A 57 -3.64 11.27 9.20
CA THR A 57 -4.08 9.88 9.06
C THR A 57 -4.05 9.40 7.60
N GLY A 58 -4.18 10.30 6.63
CA GLY A 58 -4.08 10.01 5.20
C GLY A 58 -2.65 9.73 4.73
N ALA A 59 -1.66 10.44 5.27
CA ALA A 59 -0.27 10.31 4.84
C ALA A 59 0.29 8.87 4.94
N PRO A 60 0.16 8.12 6.04
CA PRO A 60 0.57 6.72 6.10
C PRO A 60 -0.20 5.83 5.12
N THR A 61 -1.47 6.13 4.83
CA THR A 61 -2.26 5.41 3.82
C THR A 61 -1.68 5.60 2.43
N ILE A 62 -1.31 6.81 2.06
CA ILE A 62 -0.68 7.10 0.76
C ILE A 62 0.64 6.34 0.60
N ILE A 63 1.44 6.21 1.64
CA ILE A 63 2.68 5.43 1.61
C ILE A 63 2.39 3.96 1.26
N LEU A 64 1.36 3.37 1.88
CA LEU A 64 0.96 2.00 1.60
C LEU A 64 0.44 1.83 0.16
N ILE A 65 -0.41 2.75 -0.30
CA ILE A 65 -0.92 2.77 -1.67
C ILE A 65 0.23 2.89 -2.67
N PHE A 66 1.16 3.83 -2.43
CA PHE A 66 2.28 4.06 -3.32
C PHE A 66 3.20 2.85 -3.41
N THR A 67 3.49 2.21 -2.29
CA THR A 67 4.32 0.99 -2.26
C THR A 67 3.66 -0.15 -3.02
N GLY A 68 2.40 -0.45 -2.74
CA GLY A 68 1.70 -1.59 -3.34
C GLY A 68 1.29 -1.37 -4.79
N LEU A 69 0.83 -0.18 -5.16
CA LEU A 69 0.26 0.08 -6.48
C LEU A 69 1.21 0.77 -7.46
N VAL A 70 2.39 1.23 -7.02
CA VAL A 70 3.39 1.85 -7.91
C VAL A 70 4.72 1.12 -7.86
N ILE A 71 5.36 1.10 -6.69
CA ILE A 71 6.72 0.58 -6.58
C ILE A 71 6.75 -0.93 -6.88
N LEU A 72 5.82 -1.68 -6.30
CA LEU A 72 5.74 -3.13 -6.52
C LEU A 72 5.47 -3.50 -7.98
N PRO A 73 4.51 -2.90 -8.71
CA PRO A 73 4.34 -3.14 -10.14
C PRO A 73 5.57 -2.82 -10.99
N GLN A 74 6.32 -1.78 -10.63
CA GLN A 74 7.59 -1.45 -11.30
C GLN A 74 8.62 -2.56 -11.11
N GLN A 75 8.78 -3.03 -9.87
CA GLN A 75 9.74 -4.08 -9.56
C GLN A 75 9.37 -5.43 -10.20
N VAL A 76 8.08 -5.79 -10.20
CA VAL A 76 7.60 -6.98 -10.91
C VAL A 76 7.79 -6.82 -12.42
N GLY A 77 7.53 -5.64 -12.97
CA GLY A 77 7.78 -5.32 -14.38
C GLY A 77 9.25 -5.51 -14.76
N THR A 78 10.17 -4.98 -13.97
CA THR A 78 11.62 -5.19 -14.14
C THR A 78 11.98 -6.67 -14.05
N SER A 79 11.46 -7.39 -13.06
CA SER A 79 11.71 -8.84 -12.91
C SER A 79 11.19 -9.68 -14.09
N LYS A 80 10.14 -9.20 -14.79
CA LYS A 80 9.67 -9.83 -16.04
C LYS A 80 10.63 -9.58 -17.22
N THR A 81 11.11 -8.34 -17.36
CA THR A 81 11.99 -7.96 -18.47
C THR A 81 13.40 -8.55 -18.33
N ASP A 82 13.90 -8.67 -17.11
CA ASP A 82 15.23 -9.21 -16.81
C ASP A 82 15.28 -10.75 -16.83
N GLY A 83 14.15 -11.43 -17.09
CA GLY A 83 14.04 -12.88 -17.10
C GLY A 83 14.11 -13.55 -15.72
N PHE A 84 14.17 -12.77 -14.63
CA PHE A 84 14.21 -13.33 -13.27
C PHE A 84 12.92 -14.08 -12.91
N MET A 85 11.80 -13.62 -13.43
CA MET A 85 10.52 -14.30 -13.23
C MET A 85 10.52 -15.70 -13.86
N GLU A 86 11.10 -15.84 -15.06
CA GLU A 86 11.26 -17.15 -15.72
C GLU A 86 12.21 -18.05 -14.94
N PHE A 87 13.30 -17.50 -14.42
CA PHE A 87 14.21 -18.23 -13.55
C PHE A 87 13.52 -18.73 -12.27
N MET A 88 12.74 -17.88 -11.59
CA MET A 88 11.97 -18.31 -10.41
C MET A 88 10.98 -19.44 -10.72
N ARG A 89 10.49 -19.53 -11.95
CA ARG A 89 9.58 -20.61 -12.38
C ARG A 89 10.24 -21.97 -12.43
N THR A 90 11.56 -22.04 -12.58
CA THR A 90 12.29 -23.32 -12.55
C THR A 90 12.48 -23.89 -11.14
N TRP A 91 12.17 -23.10 -10.09
CA TRP A 91 12.38 -23.55 -8.72
C TRP A 91 11.34 -24.59 -8.30
N PRO A 92 11.78 -25.66 -7.60
CA PRO A 92 10.89 -26.67 -7.04
C PRO A 92 10.20 -26.17 -5.76
N VAL A 93 9.64 -24.94 -5.78
CA VAL A 93 9.01 -24.28 -4.66
C VAL A 93 7.60 -23.85 -5.05
N ASN A 94 6.65 -24.00 -4.12
CA ASN A 94 5.28 -23.57 -4.34
C ASN A 94 5.22 -22.05 -4.58
N ARG A 95 4.46 -21.61 -5.57
CA ARG A 95 4.31 -20.20 -5.94
C ARG A 95 3.77 -19.34 -4.80
N SER A 96 2.89 -19.89 -3.98
CA SER A 96 2.39 -19.20 -2.79
C SER A 96 3.52 -18.89 -1.77
N VAL A 97 4.52 -19.76 -1.66
CA VAL A 97 5.68 -19.55 -0.77
C VAL A 97 6.56 -18.43 -1.32
N ILE A 98 6.77 -18.38 -2.63
CA ILE A 98 7.54 -17.31 -3.29
C ILE A 98 6.82 -15.97 -3.07
N LEU A 99 5.53 -15.93 -3.33
CA LEU A 99 4.71 -14.72 -3.19
C LEU A 99 4.63 -14.25 -1.73
N SER A 100 4.50 -15.17 -0.76
CA SER A 100 4.47 -14.81 0.67
C SER A 100 5.80 -14.26 1.17
N ALA A 101 6.93 -14.82 0.71
CA ALA A 101 8.26 -14.32 1.04
C ALA A 101 8.47 -12.90 0.50
N ASP A 102 8.08 -12.67 -0.75
CA ASP A 102 8.13 -11.34 -1.38
C ASP A 102 7.21 -10.34 -0.67
N THR A 103 5.96 -10.73 -0.38
CA THR A 103 5.02 -9.91 0.42
C THR A 103 5.62 -9.47 1.74
N THR A 104 6.32 -10.37 2.44
CA THR A 104 6.96 -10.01 3.72
C THR A 104 8.03 -8.94 3.54
N ILE A 105 8.80 -8.99 2.45
CA ILE A 105 9.79 -7.95 2.13
C ILE A 105 9.09 -6.62 1.90
N TRP A 106 8.00 -6.59 1.13
CA TRP A 106 7.23 -5.37 0.88
C TRP A 106 6.61 -4.80 2.16
N LEU A 107 6.10 -5.64 3.06
CA LEU A 107 5.61 -5.22 4.38
C LEU A 107 6.72 -4.54 5.19
N LEU A 108 7.92 -5.11 5.21
CA LEU A 108 9.05 -4.53 5.95
C LEU A 108 9.49 -3.17 5.38
N ILE A 109 9.46 -3.01 4.05
CA ILE A 109 9.83 -1.75 3.39
C ILE A 109 8.85 -0.61 3.72
N THR A 110 7.56 -0.91 3.94
CA THR A 110 6.57 0.14 4.23
C THR A 110 6.73 0.77 5.62
N ILE A 111 7.32 0.05 6.57
CA ILE A 111 7.42 0.49 7.96
C ILE A 111 8.12 1.85 8.13
N PRO A 112 9.31 2.10 7.55
CA PRO A 112 10.01 3.38 7.71
C PRO A 112 9.16 4.57 7.26
N GLY A 113 8.48 4.45 6.11
CA GLY A 113 7.64 5.52 5.58
C GLY A 113 6.45 5.84 6.46
N ILE A 114 5.75 4.82 6.96
CA ILE A 114 4.59 4.98 7.85
C ILE A 114 5.02 5.64 9.16
N VAL A 115 6.09 5.13 9.77
CA VAL A 115 6.60 5.66 11.05
C VAL A 115 7.00 7.12 10.89
N VAL A 116 7.74 7.46 9.83
CA VAL A 116 8.18 8.84 9.59
C VAL A 116 7.00 9.75 9.28
N ALA A 117 6.03 9.32 8.46
CA ALA A 117 4.83 10.11 8.18
C ALA A 117 4.05 10.45 9.45
N SER A 118 3.76 9.45 10.28
CA SER A 118 3.01 9.64 11.53
C SER A 118 3.80 10.47 12.55
N PHE A 119 5.12 10.25 12.65
CA PHE A 119 6.00 10.96 13.58
C PHE A 119 6.13 12.45 13.22
N ILE A 120 6.36 12.76 11.94
CA ILE A 120 6.47 14.15 11.48
C ILE A 120 5.14 14.88 11.64
N ALA A 121 4.01 14.23 11.30
CA ALA A 121 2.70 14.81 11.51
C ALA A 121 2.45 15.12 13.00
N HIS A 122 2.89 14.23 13.91
CA HIS A 122 2.79 14.43 15.34
C HIS A 122 3.65 15.60 15.82
N LEU A 123 4.90 15.68 15.38
CA LEU A 123 5.84 16.75 15.79
C LEU A 123 5.40 18.14 15.33
N LEU A 124 4.92 18.24 14.08
CA LEU A 124 4.62 19.54 13.47
C LEU A 124 3.23 20.06 13.83
N TYR A 125 2.25 19.18 13.92
CA TYR A 125 0.85 19.58 13.96
C TYR A 125 0.09 19.12 15.19
N GLN A 126 0.64 18.17 15.96
CA GLN A 126 -0.01 17.57 17.14
C GLN A 126 -1.49 17.22 16.87
N PRO A 127 -1.77 16.37 15.86
CA PRO A 127 -3.12 16.15 15.34
C PRO A 127 -4.10 15.51 16.34
N GLY A 128 -3.63 15.16 17.54
CA GLY A 128 -4.48 14.54 18.55
C GLY A 128 -4.79 13.07 18.25
N TYR A 129 -3.76 12.29 17.87
CA TYR A 129 -3.94 10.85 17.68
C TYR A 129 -4.51 10.17 18.92
N ASP A 130 -5.53 9.36 18.68
CA ASP A 130 -6.09 8.41 19.65
C ASP A 130 -5.98 7.02 19.06
N ILE A 131 -4.78 6.42 19.24
CA ILE A 131 -4.39 5.18 18.58
C ILE A 131 -5.10 3.99 19.24
N SER A 132 -5.94 3.32 18.46
CA SER A 132 -6.59 2.07 18.90
C SER A 132 -5.61 0.88 18.82
N TRP A 133 -5.85 -0.14 19.64
CA TRP A 133 -5.16 -1.42 19.55
C TRP A 133 -5.33 -2.11 18.19
N THR A 134 -6.35 -1.70 17.40
CA THR A 134 -6.63 -2.19 16.05
C THR A 134 -5.61 -1.70 15.00
N ILE A 135 -4.68 -0.80 15.36
CA ILE A 135 -3.71 -0.23 14.42
C ILE A 135 -2.85 -1.30 13.71
N VAL A 136 -2.42 -2.33 14.43
CA VAL A 136 -1.58 -3.38 13.83
C VAL A 136 -2.35 -4.23 12.83
N PRO A 137 -3.53 -4.80 13.14
CA PRO A 137 -4.33 -5.52 12.15
C PRO A 137 -4.80 -4.63 11.01
N ALA A 138 -5.11 -3.35 11.25
CA ALA A 138 -5.48 -2.40 10.21
C ALA A 138 -4.32 -2.15 9.22
N LEU A 139 -3.13 -1.84 9.71
CA LEU A 139 -1.94 -1.67 8.89
C LEU A 139 -1.64 -2.91 8.05
N LEU A 140 -1.71 -4.10 8.65
CA LEU A 140 -1.52 -5.35 7.93
C LEU A 140 -2.58 -5.55 6.84
N MET A 141 -3.84 -5.30 7.13
CA MET A 141 -4.93 -5.46 6.17
C MET A 141 -4.78 -4.49 4.99
N ILE A 142 -4.50 -3.21 5.25
CA ILE A 142 -4.29 -2.19 4.22
C ILE A 142 -3.07 -2.55 3.37
N ALA A 143 -1.94 -2.89 4.00
CA ALA A 143 -0.71 -3.26 3.31
C ALA A 143 -0.90 -4.51 2.44
N LEU A 144 -1.51 -5.57 2.97
CA LEU A 144 -1.81 -6.79 2.22
C LEU A 144 -2.75 -6.51 1.04
N THR A 145 -3.77 -5.69 1.23
CA THR A 145 -4.69 -5.32 0.13
C THR A 145 -3.94 -4.54 -0.95
N SER A 146 -3.18 -3.53 -0.58
CA SER A 146 -2.39 -2.72 -1.53
C SER A 146 -1.39 -3.57 -2.31
N ILE A 147 -0.62 -4.41 -1.63
CA ILE A 147 0.35 -5.34 -2.23
C ILE A 147 -0.36 -6.37 -3.10
N GLY A 148 -1.47 -6.94 -2.62
CA GLY A 148 -2.27 -7.93 -3.35
C GLY A 148 -2.81 -7.39 -4.67
N VAL A 149 -3.42 -6.20 -4.65
CA VAL A 149 -3.89 -5.53 -5.87
C VAL A 149 -2.73 -5.23 -6.81
N GLY A 150 -1.60 -4.75 -6.30
CA GLY A 150 -0.39 -4.52 -7.08
C GLY A 150 0.12 -5.78 -7.78
N TYR A 151 0.16 -6.91 -7.09
CA TYR A 151 0.50 -8.20 -7.71
C TYR A 151 -0.51 -8.62 -8.77
N GLY A 152 -1.80 -8.52 -8.47
CA GLY A 152 -2.86 -8.82 -9.43
C GLY A 152 -2.66 -8.05 -10.73
N LEU A 153 -2.52 -6.74 -10.66
CA LEU A 153 -2.25 -5.89 -11.82
C LEU A 153 -0.94 -6.25 -12.53
N SER A 154 0.13 -6.45 -11.75
CA SER A 154 1.46 -6.72 -12.31
C SER A 154 1.53 -8.04 -13.04
N TYR A 155 0.87 -9.10 -12.55
CA TYR A 155 0.90 -10.42 -13.18
C TYR A 155 -0.07 -10.54 -14.34
N LEU A 156 -1.23 -9.87 -14.27
CA LEU A 156 -2.24 -9.88 -15.33
C LEU A 156 -1.82 -9.08 -16.57
N LEU A 157 -1.13 -7.96 -16.38
CA LEU A 157 -0.82 -7.00 -17.44
C LEU A 157 0.64 -7.15 -17.94
N SER A 158 0.89 -6.58 -19.12
CA SER A 158 2.26 -6.39 -19.61
C SER A 158 3.02 -5.40 -18.71
N PRO A 159 4.38 -5.45 -18.64
CA PRO A 159 5.14 -4.51 -17.83
C PRO A 159 4.82 -3.04 -18.12
N THR A 160 4.74 -2.66 -19.39
CA THR A 160 4.43 -1.29 -19.80
C THR A 160 3.01 -0.86 -19.43
N THR A 161 2.02 -1.73 -19.62
CA THR A 161 0.61 -1.45 -19.26
C THR A 161 0.45 -1.33 -17.75
N SER A 162 1.10 -2.22 -16.98
CA SER A 162 1.07 -2.20 -15.53
C SER A 162 1.66 -0.90 -14.98
N LEU A 163 2.80 -0.44 -15.53
CA LEU A 163 3.41 0.83 -15.17
C LEU A 163 2.50 2.02 -15.47
N ALA A 164 1.96 2.09 -16.69
CA ALA A 164 1.06 3.17 -17.08
C ALA A 164 -0.18 3.24 -16.18
N LEU A 165 -0.81 2.09 -15.93
CA LEU A 165 -2.00 2.01 -15.07
C LEU A 165 -1.66 2.39 -13.62
N SER A 166 -0.51 1.95 -13.10
CA SER A 166 -0.06 2.32 -11.76
C SER A 166 0.09 3.84 -11.60
N GLN A 167 0.65 4.53 -12.61
CA GLN A 167 0.74 6.00 -12.58
C GLN A 167 -0.65 6.65 -12.58
N VAL A 168 -1.56 6.18 -13.42
CA VAL A 168 -2.95 6.70 -13.46
C VAL A 168 -3.65 6.49 -12.10
N ILE A 169 -3.50 5.31 -11.50
CA ILE A 169 -4.10 5.01 -10.19
C ILE A 169 -3.55 5.94 -9.11
N VAL A 170 -2.23 6.15 -9.07
CA VAL A 170 -1.62 7.00 -8.03
C VAL A 170 -1.95 8.46 -8.20
N PHE A 171 -1.81 9.01 -9.40
CA PHE A 171 -2.20 10.41 -9.63
C PHE A 171 -3.70 10.60 -9.41
N GLY A 172 -4.52 9.65 -9.84
CA GLY A 172 -5.95 9.63 -9.55
C GLY A 172 -6.24 9.59 -8.05
N ALA A 173 -5.52 8.74 -7.30
CA ALA A 173 -5.66 8.65 -5.85
C ALA A 173 -5.23 9.94 -5.14
N LEU A 174 -4.10 10.54 -5.52
CA LEU A 174 -3.61 11.79 -4.92
C LEU A 174 -4.52 12.98 -5.19
N MET A 175 -5.09 13.07 -6.41
CA MET A 175 -5.88 14.23 -6.84
C MET A 175 -7.36 14.11 -6.51
N PHE A 176 -7.93 12.92 -6.61
CA PHE A 176 -9.38 12.72 -6.59
C PHE A 176 -9.86 11.78 -5.50
N SER A 177 -8.97 11.08 -4.79
CA SER A 177 -9.41 10.17 -3.72
C SER A 177 -9.54 10.89 -2.38
N PRO A 178 -10.58 10.59 -1.59
CA PRO A 178 -10.81 11.17 -0.28
C PRO A 178 -9.89 10.58 0.80
N VAL A 179 -8.58 10.54 0.51
CA VAL A 179 -7.55 10.11 1.47
C VAL A 179 -7.13 11.26 2.38
N ASN A 180 -6.95 12.47 1.82
CA ASN A 180 -6.49 13.66 2.56
C ASN A 180 -7.57 14.69 2.81
N PHE A 181 -8.79 14.44 2.37
CA PHE A 181 -9.93 15.32 2.53
C PHE A 181 -11.25 14.52 2.65
N PRO A 182 -12.32 15.09 3.21
CA PRO A 182 -13.60 14.42 3.36
C PRO A 182 -14.26 14.07 2.01
N MET A 183 -14.97 12.93 1.97
CA MET A 183 -15.63 12.41 0.76
C MET A 183 -16.77 13.28 0.25
N ASP A 184 -17.44 14.01 1.12
CA ASP A 184 -18.55 14.93 0.83
C ASP A 184 -18.17 16.09 -0.10
N ARG A 185 -16.85 16.37 -0.25
CA ARG A 185 -16.34 17.37 -1.20
C ARG A 185 -16.33 16.89 -2.66
N LEU A 186 -16.54 15.60 -2.88
CA LEU A 186 -16.53 15.00 -4.23
C LEU A 186 -17.93 14.99 -4.84
N PRO A 187 -18.05 15.05 -6.19
CA PRO A 187 -19.32 14.80 -6.87
C PRO A 187 -19.82 13.37 -6.59
N GLU A 188 -21.16 13.18 -6.55
CA GLU A 188 -21.80 11.90 -6.19
C GLU A 188 -21.31 10.71 -7.01
N TRP A 189 -21.12 10.87 -8.32
CA TRP A 189 -20.61 9.80 -9.18
C TRP A 189 -19.21 9.34 -8.77
N LEU A 190 -18.38 10.27 -8.28
CA LEU A 190 -17.02 9.96 -7.84
C LEU A 190 -17.01 9.32 -6.44
N GLN A 191 -17.94 9.75 -5.56
CA GLN A 191 -18.16 9.10 -4.27
C GLN A 191 -18.51 7.61 -4.47
N THR A 192 -19.50 7.32 -5.30
CA THR A 192 -19.91 5.93 -5.63
C THR A 192 -18.75 5.11 -6.19
N LEU A 193 -17.90 5.69 -7.03
CA LEU A 193 -16.71 5.02 -7.55
C LEU A 193 -15.74 4.66 -6.42
N HIS A 194 -15.51 5.57 -5.48
CA HIS A 194 -14.59 5.36 -4.36
C HIS A 194 -15.11 4.37 -3.32
N GLU A 195 -16.42 4.22 -3.16
CA GLU A 195 -17.01 3.18 -2.30
C GLU A 195 -16.67 1.76 -2.78
N VAL A 196 -16.53 1.58 -4.10
CA VAL A 196 -16.15 0.27 -4.69
C VAL A 196 -14.64 0.07 -4.66
N LEU A 197 -13.85 1.12 -4.89
CA LEU A 197 -12.40 1.05 -4.94
C LEU A 197 -11.79 0.87 -3.54
N PRO A 198 -10.66 0.13 -3.42
CA PRO A 198 -10.07 -0.15 -2.10
C PRO A 198 -9.44 1.07 -1.43
N ILE A 199 -9.07 2.10 -2.20
CA ILE A 199 -8.29 3.26 -1.73
C ILE A 199 -9.03 4.02 -0.63
N TYR A 200 -10.31 4.28 -0.80
CA TYR A 200 -11.15 4.92 0.21
C TYR A 200 -11.24 4.09 1.48
N SER A 201 -11.54 2.80 1.34
CA SER A 201 -11.61 1.87 2.47
C SER A 201 -10.28 1.75 3.22
N MET A 202 -9.14 1.82 2.52
CA MET A 202 -7.81 1.88 3.15
C MET A 202 -7.67 3.12 4.04
N ALA A 203 -8.12 4.27 3.56
CA ALA A 203 -8.06 5.52 4.29
C ALA A 203 -8.97 5.53 5.53
N GLU A 204 -10.20 5.04 5.41
CA GLU A 204 -11.16 4.97 6.53
C GLU A 204 -10.67 4.03 7.63
N VAL A 205 -10.19 2.83 7.27
CA VAL A 205 -9.65 1.87 8.24
C VAL A 205 -8.40 2.41 8.95
N MET A 206 -7.55 3.15 8.23
CA MET A 206 -6.38 3.81 8.82
C MET A 206 -6.80 4.92 9.79
N ARG A 207 -7.74 5.79 9.39
CA ARG A 207 -8.26 6.88 10.22
C ARG A 207 -8.84 6.37 11.52
N THR A 208 -9.74 5.38 11.44
CA THR A 208 -10.35 4.76 12.62
C THR A 208 -9.30 4.17 13.57
N SER A 209 -8.21 3.64 13.04
CA SER A 209 -7.15 3.05 13.87
C SER A 209 -6.23 4.08 14.50
N LEU A 210 -6.01 5.23 13.87
CA LEU A 210 -5.14 6.32 14.36
C LEU A 210 -5.88 7.37 15.18
N ALA A 211 -7.19 7.51 14.99
CA ALA A 211 -8.03 8.53 15.64
C ALA A 211 -9.42 7.94 15.93
N SER A 212 -9.47 6.92 16.77
CA SER A 212 -10.65 6.11 17.06
C SER A 212 -11.79 6.88 17.74
N SER A 213 -11.48 7.96 18.42
CA SER A 213 -12.49 8.85 19.02
C SER A 213 -13.21 9.75 18.01
N THR A 214 -12.63 9.94 16.82
CA THR A 214 -13.14 10.89 15.81
C THR A 214 -13.71 10.20 14.58
N PHE A 215 -13.16 9.05 14.20
CA PHE A 215 -13.54 8.32 12.99
C PHE A 215 -13.97 6.90 13.30
N ASP A 216 -14.95 6.42 12.53
CA ASP A 216 -15.47 5.04 12.62
C ASP A 216 -15.64 4.46 11.21
N ALA A 217 -14.85 3.44 10.89
CA ALA A 217 -14.94 2.74 9.62
C ALA A 217 -16.07 1.70 9.66
N SER A 218 -16.95 1.76 8.69
CA SER A 218 -18.02 0.78 8.53
C SER A 218 -17.47 -0.64 8.30
N LEU A 219 -18.22 -1.67 8.69
CA LEU A 219 -17.90 -3.06 8.36
C LEU A 219 -17.70 -3.27 6.85
N GLY A 220 -18.43 -2.50 6.03
CA GLY A 220 -18.28 -2.50 4.57
C GLY A 220 -16.87 -2.20 4.09
N ASN A 221 -16.15 -1.28 4.76
CA ASN A 221 -14.77 -0.95 4.42
C ASN A 221 -13.82 -2.14 4.63
N TYR A 222 -13.98 -2.88 5.73
CA TYR A 222 -13.18 -4.08 6.00
C TYR A 222 -13.48 -5.21 5.00
N ILE A 223 -14.75 -5.42 4.66
CA ILE A 223 -15.16 -6.40 3.65
C ILE A 223 -14.61 -6.03 2.28
N ASN A 224 -14.69 -4.76 1.89
CA ASN A 224 -14.13 -4.25 0.65
C ASN A 224 -12.62 -4.57 0.55
N LEU A 225 -11.85 -4.25 1.58
CA LEU A 225 -10.41 -4.55 1.63
C LEU A 225 -10.14 -6.05 1.51
N LEU A 226 -10.91 -6.89 2.21
CA LEU A 226 -10.76 -8.34 2.13
C LEU A 226 -11.02 -8.87 0.72
N ILE A 227 -12.09 -8.39 0.06
CA ILE A 227 -12.43 -8.77 -1.32
C ILE A 227 -11.27 -8.41 -2.26
N TRP A 228 -10.78 -7.18 -2.22
CA TRP A 228 -9.68 -6.73 -3.07
C TRP A 228 -8.36 -7.46 -2.79
N CYS A 229 -8.08 -7.77 -1.52
CA CYS A 229 -6.93 -8.58 -1.12
C CYS A 229 -7.00 -9.98 -1.74
N VAL A 230 -8.14 -10.66 -1.59
CA VAL A 230 -8.37 -12.01 -2.13
C VAL A 230 -8.32 -12.02 -3.66
N LEU A 231 -8.94 -11.04 -4.31
CA LEU A 231 -8.91 -10.91 -5.78
C LEU A 231 -7.49 -10.67 -6.29
N GLY A 232 -6.72 -9.79 -5.63
CA GLY A 232 -5.35 -9.48 -6.01
C GLY A 232 -4.41 -10.67 -5.89
N TYR A 233 -4.32 -11.29 -4.72
CA TYR A 233 -3.49 -12.47 -4.51
C TYR A 233 -3.99 -13.68 -5.28
N GLY A 234 -5.30 -13.90 -5.34
CA GLY A 234 -5.92 -15.00 -6.11
C GLY A 234 -5.58 -14.90 -7.60
N GLY A 235 -5.73 -13.70 -8.19
CA GLY A 235 -5.33 -13.43 -9.57
C GLY A 235 -3.84 -13.67 -9.81
N ALA A 236 -2.98 -13.18 -8.93
CA ALA A 236 -1.54 -13.37 -9.02
C ALA A 236 -1.14 -14.86 -8.98
N ILE A 237 -1.67 -15.62 -8.01
CA ILE A 237 -1.39 -17.06 -7.87
C ILE A 237 -1.92 -17.84 -9.07
N TYR A 238 -3.13 -17.50 -9.54
CA TYR A 238 -3.73 -18.15 -10.71
C TYR A 238 -2.83 -18.01 -11.95
N ILE A 239 -2.35 -16.80 -12.22
CA ILE A 239 -1.45 -16.55 -13.37
C ILE A 239 -0.10 -17.23 -13.19
N LEU A 240 0.48 -17.20 -12.00
CA LEU A 240 1.75 -17.85 -11.71
C LEU A 240 1.70 -19.38 -11.88
N ASN A 241 0.55 -20.00 -11.63
CA ASN A 241 0.35 -21.44 -11.77
C ASN A 241 -0.01 -21.86 -13.20
N ARG A 242 -0.51 -20.95 -14.05
CA ARG A 242 -1.01 -21.27 -15.39
C ARG A 242 0.09 -21.42 -16.45
N LYS A 243 1.30 -21.05 -16.14
CA LYS A 243 2.49 -21.11 -17.01
C LYS A 243 3.64 -21.79 -16.29
#